data_7ef36995afb9f464b74046e7de6f3f30
#
_entry.id   7ef36995afb9f464b74046e7de6f3f30
#
_cell.length_a   1.000
_cell.length_b   1.000
_cell.length_c   1.000
_cell.angle_alpha   90.00
_cell.angle_beta   90.00
_cell.angle_gamma   90.00
#
_symmetry.space_group_name_H-M   'P 1'
#
loop_
_entity.id
_entity.type
_entity.pdbx_description
1 polymer ?
#
loop_
_entity_poly.entity_id
_entity_poly.type
_entity_poly.pdbx_seq_one_letter_code
_entity_poly.pdbx_strand_id
1 'polypeptide(L)'
;MSNKANKGLFRIISGKYKGRKFEFLPSKDLRPTPDRLRETLFNWLGQVIERKICLDLFSGTGSLGLESLSRGAQKVTFIEKNFEHFEKLKGYVKKLDAIEDISIINKDALAWLDEVNDEFDLIFVDPPFYEELAEKVLLKIKTKSLLAKSGNIYLEVEKDLDLSFFKMDWEVIKETCSGRQQYLLLKEK
;
A
#
# COMPACT_ATOMS: atom_id res chain seq x y z
N MET A 1 28.09 -7.09 -24.39
CA MET A 1 27.06 -6.09 -24.61
C MET A 1 26.18 -6.05 -23.36
N SER A 2 26.29 -5.02 -22.54
CA SER A 2 25.58 -4.93 -21.28
C SER A 2 24.10 -4.64 -21.58
N ASN A 3 23.23 -5.61 -21.30
CA ASN A 3 21.78 -5.42 -21.32
C ASN A 3 21.44 -4.36 -20.26
N LYS A 4 21.26 -3.10 -20.65
CA LYS A 4 20.68 -2.09 -19.77
C LYS A 4 19.25 -2.52 -19.46
N ALA A 5 19.05 -3.18 -18.33
CA ALA A 5 17.73 -3.46 -17.83
C ALA A 5 16.90 -2.16 -17.86
N ASN A 6 15.75 -2.19 -18.51
CA ASN A 6 14.90 -1.02 -18.70
C ASN A 6 14.35 -0.60 -17.32
N LYS A 7 14.93 0.43 -16.71
CA LYS A 7 14.53 0.92 -15.38
C LYS A 7 13.22 1.66 -15.47
N GLY A 8 12.29 1.33 -14.59
CA GLY A 8 11.09 2.12 -14.35
C GLY A 8 11.35 3.27 -13.38
N LEU A 9 10.50 4.26 -13.40
CA LEU A 9 10.52 5.40 -12.48
C LEU A 9 9.13 5.58 -11.88
N PHE A 10 9.06 5.81 -10.57
CA PHE A 10 7.90 6.41 -9.95
C PHE A 10 8.31 7.69 -9.20
N ARG A 11 7.34 8.56 -8.95
CA ARG A 11 7.58 9.82 -8.25
C ARG A 11 6.58 10.03 -7.12
N ILE A 12 6.96 10.79 -6.12
CA ILE A 12 6.05 11.32 -5.11
C ILE A 12 5.28 12.50 -5.73
N ILE A 13 3.95 12.47 -5.60
CA ILE A 13 3.04 13.37 -6.30
C ILE A 13 2.81 14.66 -5.51
N SER A 14 2.70 14.55 -4.18
CA SER A 14 2.35 15.68 -3.33
C SER A 14 3.07 15.64 -1.96
N GLY A 15 2.92 16.69 -1.18
CA GLY A 15 3.46 16.79 0.17
C GLY A 15 4.94 17.19 0.24
N LYS A 16 5.56 16.90 1.41
CA LYS A 16 6.93 17.29 1.78
C LYS A 16 7.99 16.85 0.76
N TYR A 17 7.80 15.68 0.16
CA TYR A 17 8.77 15.08 -0.76
C TYR A 17 8.33 15.14 -2.22
N LYS A 18 7.36 15.99 -2.57
CA LYS A 18 6.84 16.16 -3.94
C LYS A 18 7.95 16.25 -4.98
N GLY A 19 7.81 15.49 -6.06
CA GLY A 19 8.74 15.47 -7.20
C GLY A 19 9.97 14.59 -7.01
N ARG A 20 10.20 14.01 -5.83
CA ARG A 20 11.25 13.00 -5.63
C ARG A 20 10.95 11.79 -6.51
N LYS A 21 11.98 11.32 -7.23
CA LYS A 21 11.90 10.20 -8.16
C LYS A 21 12.73 9.03 -7.67
N PHE A 22 12.21 7.82 -7.84
CA PHE A 22 12.85 6.57 -7.46
C PHE A 22 12.87 5.62 -8.65
N GLU A 23 14.05 5.04 -8.91
CA GLU A 23 14.24 4.04 -9.95
C GLU A 23 13.93 2.65 -9.41
N PHE A 24 13.17 1.86 -10.14
CA PHE A 24 12.94 0.44 -9.83
C PHE A 24 13.20 -0.43 -11.07
N LEU A 25 13.41 -1.71 -10.87
CA LEU A 25 13.47 -2.67 -11.97
C LEU A 25 12.09 -3.31 -12.13
N PRO A 26 11.39 -3.02 -13.24
CA PRO A 26 10.10 -3.65 -13.50
C PRO A 26 10.25 -5.16 -13.57
N SER A 27 9.34 -5.87 -12.92
CA SER A 27 9.17 -7.30 -13.05
C SER A 27 7.69 -7.62 -13.27
N LYS A 28 7.37 -8.89 -13.49
CA LYS A 28 5.97 -9.31 -13.64
C LYS A 28 5.15 -8.93 -12.40
N ASP A 29 5.77 -9.01 -11.22
CA ASP A 29 5.12 -8.83 -9.92
C ASP A 29 5.46 -7.49 -9.26
N LEU A 30 6.20 -6.61 -9.93
CA LEU A 30 6.57 -5.31 -9.40
C LEU A 30 6.22 -4.18 -10.37
N ARG A 31 5.09 -3.53 -10.12
CA ARG A 31 4.68 -2.28 -10.77
C ARG A 31 4.15 -1.32 -9.71
N PRO A 32 4.62 -0.08 -9.66
CA PRO A 32 4.01 0.90 -8.76
C PRO A 32 2.60 1.21 -9.24
N THR A 33 1.68 1.42 -8.31
CA THR A 33 0.35 1.98 -8.62
C THR A 33 0.51 3.24 -9.45
N PRO A 34 -0.12 3.35 -10.64
CA PRO A 34 0.04 4.50 -11.53
C PRO A 34 -0.25 5.84 -10.84
N ASP A 35 0.48 6.90 -11.23
CA ASP A 35 0.34 8.24 -10.65
C ASP A 35 -1.12 8.70 -10.57
N ARG A 36 -1.89 8.52 -11.67
CA ARG A 36 -3.30 8.89 -11.74
C ARG A 36 -4.17 8.17 -10.69
N LEU A 37 -3.91 6.90 -10.45
CA LEU A 37 -4.67 6.11 -9.46
C LEU A 37 -4.29 6.51 -8.04
N ARG A 38 -3.01 6.77 -7.79
CA ARG A 38 -2.57 7.33 -6.52
C ARG A 38 -3.18 8.70 -6.25
N GLU A 39 -3.24 9.59 -7.25
CA GLU A 39 -3.96 10.86 -7.13
C GLU A 39 -5.44 10.66 -6.80
N THR A 40 -6.11 9.72 -7.46
CA THR A 40 -7.51 9.39 -7.18
C THR A 40 -7.70 8.92 -5.75
N LEU A 41 -6.89 7.96 -5.29
CA LEU A 41 -6.92 7.44 -3.93
C LEU A 41 -6.75 8.57 -2.89
N PHE A 42 -5.70 9.38 -3.05
CA PHE A 42 -5.42 10.44 -2.07
C PHE A 42 -6.44 11.59 -2.13
N ASN A 43 -7.14 11.77 -3.25
CA ASN A 43 -8.30 12.66 -3.32
C ASN A 43 -9.51 12.09 -2.57
N TRP A 44 -9.72 10.77 -2.59
CA TRP A 44 -10.76 10.13 -1.78
C TRP A 44 -10.50 10.23 -0.28
N LEU A 45 -9.23 10.12 0.12
CA LEU A 45 -8.78 10.22 1.51
C LEU A 45 -8.68 11.67 2.02
N GLY A 46 -8.76 12.64 1.11
CA GLY A 46 -8.39 14.03 1.37
C GLY A 46 -6.90 14.27 1.12
N GLN A 47 -6.53 15.54 0.91
CA GLN A 47 -5.17 15.90 0.47
C GLN A 47 -4.10 15.72 1.56
N VAL A 48 -4.50 15.75 2.83
CA VAL A 48 -3.61 15.67 3.98
C VAL A 48 -3.95 14.42 4.79
N ILE A 49 -2.96 13.56 4.97
CA ILE A 49 -3.07 12.36 5.83
C ILE A 49 -2.31 12.63 7.14
N GLU A 50 -2.47 13.84 7.63
CA GLU A 50 -1.74 14.28 8.83
C GLU A 50 -2.07 13.39 10.02
N ARG A 51 -1.01 12.96 10.73
CA ARG A 51 -1.06 12.14 11.95
C ARG A 51 -1.63 10.72 11.78
N LYS A 52 -1.90 10.26 10.56
CA LYS A 52 -2.36 8.89 10.34
C LYS A 52 -1.22 7.89 10.49
N ILE A 53 -1.53 6.77 11.12
CA ILE A 53 -0.67 5.58 11.18
C ILE A 53 -1.06 4.69 10.00
N CYS A 54 -0.14 4.50 9.06
CA CYS A 54 -0.39 3.77 7.80
C CYS A 54 0.34 2.43 7.77
N LEU A 55 -0.29 1.44 7.15
CA LEU A 55 0.29 0.14 6.84
C LEU A 55 0.27 -0.09 5.33
N ASP A 56 1.43 -0.36 4.73
CA ASP A 56 1.58 -0.78 3.34
C ASP A 56 1.95 -2.27 3.35
N LEU A 57 0.92 -3.13 3.20
CA LEU A 57 1.02 -4.56 3.52
C LEU A 57 1.69 -5.39 2.41
N PHE A 58 1.69 -4.88 1.18
CA PHE A 58 2.35 -5.49 0.02
C PHE A 58 3.17 -4.42 -0.68
N SER A 59 4.20 -3.93 -0.01
CA SER A 59 4.82 -2.64 -0.32
C SER A 59 5.44 -2.54 -1.71
N GLY A 60 6.04 -3.60 -2.23
CA GLY A 60 6.68 -3.58 -3.54
C GLY A 60 7.67 -2.43 -3.69
N THR A 61 7.30 -1.41 -4.49
CA THR A 61 8.10 -0.20 -4.62
C THR A 61 7.95 0.79 -3.46
N GLY A 62 6.98 0.58 -2.58
CA GLY A 62 6.62 1.50 -1.49
C GLY A 62 5.89 2.76 -1.95
N SER A 63 5.36 2.79 -3.17
CA SER A 63 4.81 4.02 -3.76
C SER A 63 3.61 4.59 -2.99
N LEU A 64 2.77 3.76 -2.38
CA LEU A 64 1.61 4.17 -1.59
C LEU A 64 2.04 4.68 -0.21
N GLY A 65 2.85 3.91 0.49
CA GLY A 65 3.34 4.31 1.82
C GLY A 65 4.23 5.55 1.78
N LEU A 66 5.13 5.67 0.78
CA LEU A 66 5.99 6.87 0.61
C LEU A 66 5.17 8.11 0.24
N GLU A 67 4.10 7.97 -0.54
CA GLU A 67 3.16 9.06 -0.82
C GLU A 67 2.43 9.49 0.46
N SER A 68 1.98 8.53 1.29
CA SER A 68 1.34 8.80 2.58
C SER A 68 2.27 9.57 3.52
N LEU A 69 3.52 9.13 3.64
CA LEU A 69 4.54 9.83 4.42
C LEU A 69 4.73 11.27 3.92
N SER A 70 4.83 11.46 2.61
CA SER A 70 4.99 12.78 2.02
C SER A 70 3.81 13.71 2.30
N ARG A 71 2.62 13.16 2.46
CA ARG A 71 1.38 13.90 2.77
C ARG A 71 1.13 14.10 4.27
N GLY A 72 2.08 13.72 5.12
CA GLY A 72 2.03 13.99 6.56
C GLY A 72 1.54 12.84 7.44
N ALA A 73 1.58 11.60 6.94
CA ALA A 73 1.38 10.44 7.81
C ALA A 73 2.37 10.49 8.98
N GLN A 74 1.89 10.17 10.18
CA GLN A 74 2.70 10.16 11.41
C GLN A 74 3.68 8.98 11.39
N LYS A 75 3.22 7.83 10.93
CA LYS A 75 4.03 6.60 10.85
C LYS A 75 3.60 5.78 9.65
N VAL A 76 4.56 5.15 8.98
CA VAL A 76 4.28 4.20 7.91
C VAL A 76 5.04 2.90 8.17
N THR A 77 4.31 1.80 8.22
CA THR A 77 4.87 0.45 8.29
C THR A 77 4.77 -0.20 6.92
N PHE A 78 5.88 -0.70 6.42
CA PHE A 78 5.98 -1.40 5.14
C PHE A 78 6.27 -2.87 5.37
N ILE A 79 5.49 -3.74 4.75
CA ILE A 79 5.72 -5.19 4.74
C ILE A 79 6.07 -5.61 3.32
N GLU A 80 7.25 -6.20 3.14
CA GLU A 80 7.73 -6.66 1.84
C GLU A 80 8.41 -8.01 1.98
N LYS A 81 7.88 -8.99 1.27
CA LYS A 81 8.38 -10.37 1.29
C LYS A 81 9.68 -10.55 0.49
N ASN A 82 9.79 -9.85 -0.64
CA ASN A 82 10.95 -9.94 -1.51
C ASN A 82 12.11 -9.12 -0.93
N PHE A 83 13.22 -9.80 -0.63
CA PHE A 83 14.39 -9.17 0.00
C PHE A 83 15.02 -8.06 -0.86
N GLU A 84 15.03 -8.21 -2.20
CA GLU A 84 15.60 -7.17 -3.07
C GLU A 84 14.75 -5.90 -3.07
N HIS A 85 13.40 -6.04 -3.06
CA HIS A 85 12.49 -4.90 -2.96
C HIS A 85 12.60 -4.23 -1.60
N PHE A 86 12.67 -5.01 -0.53
CA PHE A 86 12.90 -4.53 0.84
C PHE A 86 14.19 -3.68 0.93
N GLU A 87 15.32 -4.16 0.41
CA GLU A 87 16.59 -3.41 0.44
C GLU A 87 16.52 -2.12 -0.40
N LYS A 88 15.83 -2.15 -1.56
CA LYS A 88 15.60 -0.94 -2.36
C LYS A 88 14.75 0.08 -1.61
N LEU A 89 13.67 -0.36 -0.97
CA LEU A 89 12.78 0.51 -0.20
C LEU A 89 13.54 1.18 0.95
N LYS A 90 14.39 0.46 1.66
CA LYS A 90 15.31 1.05 2.67
C LYS A 90 16.19 2.16 2.05
N GLY A 91 16.71 1.91 0.85
CA GLY A 91 17.48 2.91 0.11
C GLY A 91 16.68 4.16 -0.26
N TYR A 92 15.38 4.04 -0.57
CA TYR A 92 14.52 5.18 -0.85
C TYR A 92 14.25 6.00 0.41
N VAL A 93 13.92 5.34 1.52
CA VAL A 93 13.66 5.97 2.82
C VAL A 93 14.89 6.75 3.30
N LYS A 94 16.08 6.16 3.19
CA LYS A 94 17.34 6.85 3.52
C LYS A 94 17.54 8.12 2.70
N LYS A 95 17.15 8.14 1.42
CA LYS A 95 17.25 9.34 0.55
C LYS A 95 16.25 10.43 0.94
N LEU A 96 15.19 10.11 1.65
CA LEU A 96 14.18 11.07 2.13
C LEU A 96 14.51 11.65 3.49
N ASP A 97 15.54 11.13 4.17
CA ASP A 97 15.89 11.53 5.55
C ASP A 97 14.70 11.45 6.52
N ALA A 98 13.96 10.35 6.43
CA ALA A 98 12.67 10.16 7.10
C ALA A 98 12.65 8.87 7.95
N ILE A 99 13.77 8.55 8.59
CA ILE A 99 13.98 7.24 9.23
C ILE A 99 13.11 7.05 10.49
N GLU A 100 12.81 8.12 11.22
CA GLU A 100 12.16 8.04 12.55
C GLU A 100 10.69 7.59 12.48
N ASP A 101 10.00 7.90 11.39
CA ASP A 101 8.56 7.64 11.23
C ASP A 101 8.26 6.39 10.39
N ILE A 102 9.27 5.55 10.13
CA ILE A 102 9.15 4.44 9.20
C ILE A 102 9.65 3.13 9.80
N SER A 103 8.83 2.10 9.65
CA SER A 103 9.21 0.70 9.88
C SER A 103 9.19 -0.06 8.56
N ILE A 104 10.25 -0.77 8.21
CA ILE A 104 10.30 -1.64 7.03
C ILE A 104 10.63 -3.05 7.49
N ILE A 105 9.76 -4.01 7.16
CA ILE A 105 9.84 -5.38 7.66
C ILE A 105 9.89 -6.34 6.46
N ASN A 106 10.95 -7.17 6.40
CA ASN A 106 11.06 -8.20 5.39
C ASN A 106 10.36 -9.48 5.88
N LYS A 107 9.08 -9.62 5.52
CA LYS A 107 8.25 -10.74 5.94
C LYS A 107 7.09 -10.97 4.97
N ASP A 108 6.55 -12.19 4.98
CA ASP A 108 5.27 -12.48 4.34
C ASP A 108 4.14 -11.75 5.06
N ALA A 109 3.21 -11.17 4.29
CA ALA A 109 2.13 -10.34 4.82
C ALA A 109 1.21 -11.09 5.79
N LEU A 110 0.78 -12.31 5.43
CA LEU A 110 -0.10 -13.11 6.30
C LEU A 110 0.59 -13.55 7.59
N ALA A 111 1.87 -13.93 7.48
CA ALA A 111 2.67 -14.32 8.64
C ALA A 111 2.91 -13.11 9.57
N TRP A 112 3.10 -11.91 9.03
CA TRP A 112 3.24 -10.71 9.84
C TRP A 112 1.92 -10.31 10.51
N LEU A 113 0.78 -10.43 9.80
CA LEU A 113 -0.54 -10.15 10.37
C LEU A 113 -0.87 -11.07 11.57
N ASP A 114 -0.31 -12.28 11.64
CA ASP A 114 -0.51 -13.18 12.80
C ASP A 114 0.15 -12.66 14.08
N GLU A 115 1.19 -11.84 13.98
CA GLU A 115 2.00 -11.37 15.10
C GLU A 115 1.67 -9.96 15.55
N VAL A 116 1.23 -9.08 14.63
CA VAL A 116 0.94 -7.68 14.93
C VAL A 116 -0.36 -7.53 15.72
N ASN A 117 -0.38 -6.53 16.61
CA ASN A 117 -1.56 -6.13 17.38
C ASN A 117 -1.77 -4.60 17.36
N ASP A 118 -0.99 -3.88 16.55
CA ASP A 118 -1.14 -2.42 16.40
C ASP A 118 -2.37 -2.09 15.55
N GLU A 119 -3.02 -0.97 15.84
CA GLU A 119 -4.10 -0.41 15.02
C GLU A 119 -3.55 0.58 13.99
N PHE A 120 -4.19 0.61 12.82
CA PHE A 120 -3.82 1.48 11.70
C PHE A 120 -5.02 2.32 11.25
N ASP A 121 -4.77 3.58 10.94
CA ASP A 121 -5.79 4.46 10.36
C ASP A 121 -6.02 4.21 8.87
N LEU A 122 -4.99 3.73 8.18
CA LEU A 122 -5.04 3.45 6.75
C LEU A 122 -4.20 2.21 6.44
N ILE A 123 -4.83 1.22 5.82
CA ILE A 123 -4.17 -0.01 5.40
C ILE A 123 -4.25 -0.12 3.87
N PHE A 124 -3.09 -0.22 3.21
CA PHE A 124 -3.01 -0.53 1.79
C PHE A 124 -2.87 -2.04 1.60
N VAL A 125 -3.77 -2.59 0.80
CA VAL A 125 -3.84 -4.02 0.47
C VAL A 125 -3.83 -4.14 -1.05
N ASP A 126 -2.64 -4.38 -1.62
CA ASP A 126 -2.40 -4.60 -3.06
C ASP A 126 -1.68 -5.94 -3.24
N PRO A 127 -2.37 -7.06 -3.01
CA PRO A 127 -1.77 -8.38 -3.06
C PRO A 127 -1.46 -8.79 -4.50
N PRO A 128 -0.50 -9.70 -4.72
CA PRO A 128 -0.33 -10.36 -6.01
C PRO A 128 -1.64 -11.01 -6.46
N PHE A 129 -1.94 -10.91 -7.78
CA PHE A 129 -3.16 -11.46 -8.35
C PHE A 129 -3.22 -12.99 -8.27
N TYR A 130 -4.43 -13.53 -8.27
CA TYR A 130 -4.75 -14.98 -8.36
C TYR A 130 -4.36 -15.82 -7.13
N GLU A 131 -4.10 -15.21 -5.97
CA GLU A 131 -3.68 -15.96 -4.78
C GLU A 131 -4.72 -15.98 -3.64
N GLU A 132 -5.95 -15.53 -3.88
CA GLU A 132 -7.02 -15.43 -2.85
C GLU A 132 -6.55 -14.71 -1.56
N LEU A 133 -5.52 -13.88 -1.69
CA LEU A 133 -4.90 -13.20 -0.56
C LEU A 133 -5.77 -12.09 0.01
N ALA A 134 -6.55 -11.42 -0.84
CA ALA A 134 -7.40 -10.31 -0.41
C ALA A 134 -8.39 -10.74 0.68
N GLU A 135 -9.08 -11.88 0.48
CA GLU A 135 -10.02 -12.42 1.46
C GLU A 135 -9.32 -12.75 2.79
N LYS A 136 -8.22 -13.50 2.73
CA LYS A 136 -7.46 -13.91 3.92
C LYS A 136 -6.94 -12.71 4.71
N VAL A 137 -6.47 -11.67 4.01
CA VAL A 137 -5.97 -10.43 4.61
C VAL A 137 -7.10 -9.67 5.29
N LEU A 138 -8.23 -9.44 4.60
CA LEU A 138 -9.37 -8.72 5.16
C LEU A 138 -9.95 -9.44 6.38
N LEU A 139 -10.03 -10.77 6.34
CA LEU A 139 -10.45 -11.57 7.48
C LEU A 139 -9.51 -11.40 8.68
N LYS A 140 -8.17 -11.42 8.47
CA LYS A 140 -7.19 -11.20 9.54
C LYS A 140 -7.27 -9.78 10.11
N ILE A 141 -7.38 -8.76 9.26
CA ILE A 141 -7.54 -7.36 9.70
C ILE A 141 -8.76 -7.24 10.61
N LYS A 142 -9.89 -7.84 10.22
CA LYS A 142 -11.13 -7.84 11.00
C LYS A 142 -11.00 -8.59 12.33
N THR A 143 -10.57 -9.85 12.27
CA THR A 143 -10.54 -10.72 13.45
C THR A 143 -9.55 -10.25 14.52
N LYS A 144 -8.51 -9.54 14.12
CA LYS A 144 -7.51 -8.96 15.03
C LYS A 144 -7.74 -7.49 15.35
N SER A 145 -8.83 -6.88 14.81
CA SER A 145 -9.15 -5.46 15.03
C SER A 145 -7.98 -4.53 14.71
N LEU A 146 -7.32 -4.75 13.56
CA LEU A 146 -6.15 -3.95 13.17
C LEU A 146 -6.51 -2.62 12.52
N LEU A 147 -7.78 -2.39 12.16
CA LEU A 147 -8.25 -1.12 11.61
C LEU A 147 -8.80 -0.24 12.74
N ALA A 148 -8.29 0.97 12.88
CA ALA A 148 -8.79 1.95 13.82
C ALA A 148 -10.27 2.31 13.51
N LYS A 149 -11.05 2.68 14.52
CA LYS A 149 -12.51 2.92 14.43
C LYS A 149 -12.97 3.81 13.27
N SER A 150 -12.15 4.77 12.86
CA SER A 150 -12.42 5.64 11.69
C SER A 150 -11.41 5.41 10.57
N GLY A 151 -10.80 4.25 10.56
CA GLY A 151 -9.80 3.86 9.57
C GLY A 151 -10.41 3.49 8.23
N ASN A 152 -9.55 3.39 7.23
CA ASN A 152 -9.92 2.95 5.89
C ASN A 152 -8.95 1.87 5.40
N ILE A 153 -9.46 1.00 4.55
CA ILE A 153 -8.65 0.07 3.77
C ILE A 153 -8.71 0.48 2.31
N TYR A 154 -7.56 0.66 1.68
CA TYR A 154 -7.48 0.70 0.23
C TYR A 154 -7.15 -0.69 -0.28
N LEU A 155 -7.99 -1.21 -1.17
CA LEU A 155 -7.88 -2.55 -1.71
C LEU A 155 -7.75 -2.51 -3.23
N GLU A 156 -6.71 -3.15 -3.77
CA GLU A 156 -6.56 -3.43 -5.21
C GLU A 156 -6.82 -4.92 -5.46
N VAL A 157 -7.71 -5.22 -6.41
CA VAL A 157 -8.06 -6.59 -6.79
C VAL A 157 -8.36 -6.69 -8.28
N GLU A 158 -8.48 -7.91 -8.79
CA GLU A 158 -8.97 -8.15 -10.14
C GLU A 158 -10.44 -7.72 -10.27
N LYS A 159 -10.76 -7.09 -11.40
CA LYS A 159 -12.11 -6.56 -11.66
C LYS A 159 -13.20 -7.63 -11.61
N ASP A 160 -12.86 -8.86 -11.98
CA ASP A 160 -13.80 -9.96 -12.08
C ASP A 160 -13.83 -10.82 -10.80
N LEU A 161 -13.11 -10.40 -9.74
CA LEU A 161 -13.13 -11.10 -8.44
C LEU A 161 -14.50 -10.99 -7.81
N ASP A 162 -15.04 -12.12 -7.34
CA ASP A 162 -16.27 -12.09 -6.53
C ASP A 162 -15.96 -11.46 -5.16
N LEU A 163 -16.60 -10.33 -4.91
CA LEU A 163 -16.42 -9.54 -3.70
C LEU A 163 -17.45 -9.89 -2.60
N SER A 164 -18.18 -10.98 -2.74
CA SER A 164 -19.20 -11.39 -1.75
C SER A 164 -18.60 -11.67 -0.37
N PHE A 165 -17.34 -12.13 -0.31
CA PHE A 165 -16.65 -12.52 0.92
C PHE A 165 -16.50 -11.41 1.95
N PHE A 166 -16.44 -10.15 1.52
CA PHE A 166 -16.24 -9.03 2.45
C PHE A 166 -17.50 -8.21 2.74
N LYS A 167 -18.60 -8.40 1.98
CA LYS A 167 -19.79 -7.55 2.08
C LYS A 167 -20.48 -7.56 3.45
N MET A 168 -20.23 -8.54 4.29
CA MET A 168 -20.80 -8.58 5.64
C MET A 168 -20.11 -7.61 6.59
N ASP A 169 -18.79 -7.50 6.50
CA ASP A 169 -17.95 -6.77 7.44
C ASP A 169 -17.52 -5.38 6.95
N TRP A 170 -17.49 -5.18 5.64
CA TRP A 170 -16.94 -4.00 5.00
C TRP A 170 -17.96 -3.28 4.13
N GLU A 171 -17.94 -1.96 4.17
CA GLU A 171 -18.68 -1.06 3.27
C GLU A 171 -17.73 -0.43 2.27
N VAL A 172 -18.09 -0.50 0.97
CA VAL A 172 -17.37 0.21 -0.09
C VAL A 172 -17.82 1.65 -0.10
N ILE A 173 -16.94 2.58 0.26
CA ILE A 173 -17.23 4.02 0.26
C ILE A 173 -16.82 4.72 -1.05
N LYS A 174 -15.82 4.19 -1.75
CA LYS A 174 -15.40 4.64 -3.09
C LYS A 174 -14.91 3.47 -3.89
N GLU A 175 -15.12 3.53 -5.20
CA GLU A 175 -14.59 2.54 -6.14
C GLU A 175 -14.23 3.16 -7.49
N THR A 176 -13.29 2.57 -8.19
CA THR A 176 -12.97 2.85 -9.59
C THR A 176 -12.32 1.64 -10.23
N CYS A 177 -12.31 1.59 -11.56
CA CYS A 177 -11.65 0.53 -12.32
C CYS A 177 -10.62 1.14 -13.29
N SER A 178 -9.55 0.40 -13.54
CA SER A 178 -8.58 0.71 -14.59
C SER A 178 -8.02 -0.58 -15.18
N GLY A 179 -8.24 -0.79 -16.46
CA GLY A 179 -7.86 -2.05 -17.12
C GLY A 179 -8.59 -3.24 -16.50
N ARG A 180 -7.81 -4.21 -16.01
CA ARG A 180 -8.32 -5.42 -15.35
C ARG A 180 -8.36 -5.32 -13.82
N GLN A 181 -8.11 -4.14 -13.27
CA GLN A 181 -8.04 -3.91 -11.83
C GLN A 181 -9.24 -3.09 -11.35
N GLN A 182 -9.70 -3.40 -10.16
CA GLN A 182 -10.66 -2.63 -9.37
C GLN A 182 -9.96 -2.12 -8.11
N TYR A 183 -10.27 -0.90 -7.77
CA TYR A 183 -9.70 -0.14 -6.66
C TYR A 183 -10.83 0.29 -5.75
N LEU A 184 -10.75 -0.08 -4.50
CA LEU A 184 -11.80 0.10 -3.52
C LEU A 184 -11.27 0.86 -2.30
N LEU A 185 -12.06 1.76 -1.77
CA LEU A 185 -11.86 2.30 -0.43
C LEU A 185 -12.95 1.76 0.47
N LEU A 186 -12.54 1.04 1.50
CA LEU A 186 -13.42 0.34 2.43
C LEU A 186 -13.38 0.98 3.81
N LYS A 187 -14.47 0.86 4.53
CA LYS A 187 -14.52 1.06 5.99
C LYS A 187 -15.21 -0.14 6.64
N GLU A 188 -14.97 -0.32 7.92
CA GLU A 188 -15.69 -1.31 8.73
C GLU A 188 -17.12 -0.87 8.95
N LYS A 189 -18.08 -1.85 8.93
CA LYS A 189 -19.52 -1.61 9.18
C LYS A 189 -19.83 -1.47 10.65
#